data_8300fb9c9f1ad4c5e4ccbb7c2da2c966
#
_entry.id   8300fb9c9f1ad4c5e4ccbb7c2da2c966
#
_cell.length_a   1.000
_cell.length_b   1.000
_cell.length_c   1.000
_cell.angle_alpha   90.00
_cell.angle_beta   90.00
_cell.angle_gamma   90.00
#
_symmetry.space_group_name_H-M   'P 1'
#
loop_
_entity.id
_entity.type
_entity.pdbx_description
1 polymer ?
#
loop_
_entity_poly.entity_id
_entity_poly.type
_entity_poly.pdbx_seq_one_letter_code
_entity_poly.pdbx_strand_id
1 'polypeptide(L)'
;MKFQSYEEHGSTHEFDFGGLAVASSKEYLEFVLGQLSDLEEITYRSMMGEFIIYYHGKIVGGIYDDRLLVKPVKSAISYMPTVSYELPYDGAKEMLLVEEVDSKEFLTGLFHVMYDELPAPKPKKKR
;
A
#
# COMPACT_ATOMS: atom_id res chain seq x y z
N MET A 1 15.11 3.16 12.15
CA MET A 1 15.25 2.42 11.68
C MET A 1 16.06 2.48 10.74
N LYS A 2 16.37 2.18 10.40
CA LYS A 2 17.03 2.23 9.66
C LYS A 2 16.95 1.75 8.59
N PHE A 3 16.85 1.92 7.93
CA PHE A 3 16.73 1.33 6.93
C PHE A 3 17.77 1.43 6.14
N GLN A 4 18.46 1.52 6.22
CA GLN A 4 19.30 1.57 5.54
C GLN A 4 19.98 1.30 4.79
N SER A 5 20.47 1.30 4.64
CA SER A 5 21.08 1.13 3.88
C SER A 5 21.43 0.92 2.96
N TYR A 6 21.65 0.90 2.86
CA TYR A 6 21.90 0.60 2.00
C TYR A 6 22.50 0.82 1.19
N GLU A 7 22.89 0.85 1.06
CA GLU A 7 23.34 0.93 0.45
C GLU A 7 23.56 0.99 -0.17
N GLU A 8 23.71 0.74 -0.28
CA GLU A 8 23.89 0.63 -0.87
C GLU A 8 23.69 0.70 -1.46
N HIS A 9 23.71 0.36 -1.46
CA HIS A 9 23.43 0.35 -2.15
C HIS A 9 23.17 0.67 -2.72
N GLY A 10 23.13 0.42 -2.62
CA GLY A 10 22.96 0.69 -3.28
C GLY A 10 22.42 1.12 -3.78
N SER A 11 22.62 1.02 -3.78
CA SER A 11 22.18 1.24 -4.35
C SER A 11 21.55 1.69 -4.74
N THR A 12 21.72 1.62 -4.85
CA THR A 12 21.21 1.88 -5.33
C THR A 12 20.57 2.33 -5.60
N HIS A 13 20.70 2.35 -5.65
CA HIS A 13 20.22 2.78 -6.15
C HIS A 13 19.97 3.42 -6.62
N GLU A 14 20.09 3.40 -6.83
CA GLU A 14 20.00 3.95 -7.39
C GLU A 14 19.64 4.59 -8.03
N PHE A 15 19.74 4.57 -8.28
CA PHE A 15 19.55 5.03 -9.01
C PHE A 15 18.90 5.64 -9.70
N ASP A 16 18.58 5.81 -10.06
CA ASP A 16 18.12 6.34 -10.70
C ASP A 16 17.90 6.94 -11.47
N PHE A 17 17.62 6.85 -11.73
CA PHE A 17 17.75 7.30 -12.51
C PHE A 17 16.99 8.14 -13.23
N GLY A 18 16.80 9.00 -13.65
CA GLY A 18 16.24 10.05 -14.16
C GLY A 18 15.03 9.99 -14.89
N GLY A 19 14.04 10.59 -14.61
CA GLY A 19 12.86 10.71 -15.39
C GLY A 19 12.08 9.45 -15.67
N LEU A 20 12.60 8.36 -15.26
CA LEU A 20 11.93 7.12 -15.52
C LEU A 20 10.93 6.83 -14.43
N ALA A 21 9.89 6.11 -14.79
CA ALA A 21 8.97 5.65 -13.79
C ALA A 21 9.72 4.79 -12.80
N VAL A 22 9.47 5.02 -11.54
CA VAL A 22 10.20 4.36 -10.49
C VAL A 22 9.33 3.33 -9.83
N ALA A 23 9.82 2.11 -9.78
CA ALA A 23 9.11 1.06 -9.06
C ALA A 23 9.13 1.38 -7.58
N SER A 24 8.11 0.90 -6.88
CA SER A 24 8.07 1.07 -5.44
C SER A 24 9.20 0.31 -4.78
N SER A 25 9.78 0.90 -3.76
CA SER A 25 10.91 0.28 -3.11
C SER A 25 10.48 -0.76 -2.10
N LYS A 26 11.32 -1.76 -1.93
CA LYS A 26 11.09 -2.78 -0.95
C LYS A 26 11.16 -2.20 0.45
N GLU A 27 12.02 -1.22 0.64
CA GLU A 27 12.13 -0.57 1.94
C GLU A 27 10.84 0.12 2.35
N TYR A 28 10.19 0.76 1.39
CA TYR A 28 8.94 1.42 1.70
C TYR A 28 7.86 0.38 2.05
N LEU A 29 7.84 -0.72 1.30
CA LEU A 29 6.91 -1.81 1.60
C LEU A 29 7.14 -2.32 3.03
N GLU A 30 8.39 -2.55 3.38
CA GLU A 30 8.68 -3.07 4.72
C GLU A 30 8.30 -2.09 5.81
N PHE A 31 8.48 -0.80 5.54
CA PHE A 31 8.06 0.20 6.48
C PHE A 31 6.54 0.14 6.69
N VAL A 32 5.79 0.09 5.61
CA VAL A 32 4.33 0.04 5.71
C VAL A 32 3.86 -1.24 6.41
N LEU A 33 4.48 -2.38 6.06
CA LEU A 33 4.09 -3.63 6.71
C LEU A 33 4.38 -3.58 8.21
N GLY A 34 5.46 -2.92 8.59
CA GLY A 34 5.76 -2.74 10.01
C GLY A 34 4.69 -1.92 10.72
N GLN A 35 4.17 -0.91 10.03
CA GLN A 35 3.11 -0.10 10.59
C GLN A 35 1.79 -0.87 10.72
N LEU A 36 1.63 -1.93 9.95
CA LEU A 36 0.42 -2.75 9.99
C LEU A 36 0.57 -3.98 10.86
N SER A 37 1.64 -4.06 11.62
CA SER A 37 1.98 -5.29 12.33
C SER A 37 1.02 -5.66 13.45
N ASP A 38 0.17 -4.73 13.89
CA ASP A 38 -0.83 -5.04 14.89
C ASP A 38 -2.05 -5.74 14.30
N LEU A 39 -2.14 -5.80 12.98
CA LEU A 39 -3.25 -6.48 12.31
C LEU A 39 -2.84 -7.88 11.93
N GLU A 40 -3.81 -8.79 11.96
CA GLU A 40 -3.55 -10.17 11.58
C GLU A 40 -3.77 -10.36 10.10
N GLU A 41 -3.02 -11.29 9.54
CA GLU A 41 -3.23 -11.71 8.15
C GLU A 41 -3.08 -10.59 7.15
N ILE A 42 -2.06 -9.78 7.33
CA ILE A 42 -1.64 -8.84 6.32
C ILE A 42 -0.67 -9.56 5.40
N THR A 43 -0.98 -9.59 4.12
CA THR A 43 -0.10 -10.21 3.14
C THR A 43 0.06 -9.26 1.96
N TYR A 44 0.98 -9.57 1.08
CA TYR A 44 1.18 -8.73 -0.09
C TYR A 44 1.62 -9.58 -1.27
N ARG A 45 1.51 -8.98 -2.44
CA ARG A 45 1.94 -9.60 -3.67
C ARG A 45 2.67 -8.58 -4.51
N SER A 46 3.81 -8.98 -5.04
CA SER A 46 4.52 -8.15 -5.99
C SER A 46 3.87 -8.23 -7.34
N MET A 47 3.75 -7.11 -8.03
CA MET A 47 3.15 -7.12 -9.33
C MET A 47 3.71 -5.96 -10.14
N MET A 48 4.62 -6.26 -11.07
CA MET A 48 5.15 -5.28 -12.02
C MET A 48 5.73 -4.05 -11.33
N GLY A 49 6.52 -4.29 -10.30
CA GLY A 49 7.19 -3.21 -9.60
C GLY A 49 6.38 -2.55 -8.51
N GLU A 50 5.17 -3.04 -8.28
CA GLU A 50 4.30 -2.50 -7.26
C GLU A 50 3.87 -3.60 -6.33
N PHE A 51 3.20 -3.23 -5.24
CA PHE A 51 2.80 -4.22 -4.24
C PHE A 51 1.34 -4.07 -3.93
N ILE A 52 0.61 -5.17 -3.99
CA ILE A 52 -0.79 -5.20 -3.62
C ILE A 52 -0.88 -5.69 -2.19
N ILE A 53 -1.65 -5.02 -1.35
CA ILE A 53 -1.74 -5.35 0.06
C ILE A 53 -3.10 -5.92 0.37
N TYR A 54 -3.10 -7.04 1.08
CA TYR A 54 -4.31 -7.77 1.45
C TYR A 54 -4.46 -7.79 2.96
N TYR A 55 -5.71 -7.77 3.40
CA TYR A 55 -6.05 -7.92 4.80
C TYR A 55 -7.08 -9.04 4.89
N HIS A 56 -6.74 -10.14 5.52
CA HIS A 56 -7.57 -11.35 5.56
C HIS A 56 -8.03 -11.74 4.15
N GLY A 57 -7.12 -11.65 3.21
CA GLY A 57 -7.41 -12.05 1.83
C GLY A 57 -8.12 -11.03 0.98
N LYS A 58 -8.59 -9.93 1.56
CA LYS A 58 -9.26 -8.89 0.78
C LYS A 58 -8.27 -7.83 0.38
N ILE A 59 -8.36 -7.36 -0.84
CA ILE A 59 -7.45 -6.31 -1.32
C ILE A 59 -7.86 -4.99 -0.69
N VAL A 60 -6.96 -4.40 0.08
CA VAL A 60 -7.19 -3.08 0.68
C VAL A 60 -6.71 -1.98 -0.25
N GLY A 61 -5.60 -2.21 -0.89
CA GLY A 61 -4.96 -1.21 -1.74
C GLY A 61 -3.60 -1.69 -2.12
N GLY A 62 -2.66 -0.78 -2.22
CA GLY A 62 -1.31 -1.18 -2.58
C GLY A 62 -0.33 -0.03 -2.49
N ILE A 63 0.89 -0.34 -2.84
CA ILE A 63 1.96 0.65 -2.87
C ILE A 63 2.34 0.87 -4.32
N TYR A 64 2.17 2.11 -4.77
CA TYR A 64 2.38 2.51 -6.15
C TYR A 64 3.29 3.73 -6.14
N ASP A 65 4.48 3.62 -6.69
CA ASP A 65 5.41 4.74 -6.72
C ASP A 65 5.68 5.26 -5.32
N ASP A 66 5.88 4.35 -4.38
CA ASP A 66 6.12 4.68 -2.98
C ASP A 66 5.02 5.56 -2.38
N ARG A 67 3.77 5.30 -2.80
CA ARG A 67 2.59 5.90 -2.19
C ARG A 67 1.68 4.77 -1.74
N LEU A 68 1.14 4.89 -0.55
CA LEU A 68 0.14 3.93 -0.09
C LEU A 68 -1.23 4.43 -0.54
N LEU A 69 -1.88 3.67 -1.39
CA LEU A 69 -3.21 4.00 -1.87
C LEU A 69 -4.17 2.91 -1.43
N VAL A 70 -5.36 3.31 -1.00
CA VAL A 70 -6.36 2.34 -0.57
C VAL A 70 -7.64 2.55 -1.36
N LYS A 71 -8.47 1.53 -1.38
CA LYS A 71 -9.73 1.60 -2.11
C LYS A 71 -10.64 2.65 -1.50
N PRO A 72 -11.39 3.39 -2.35
CA PRO A 72 -12.20 4.49 -1.86
C PRO A 72 -13.56 4.02 -1.36
N VAL A 73 -13.55 3.14 -0.37
CA VAL A 73 -14.78 2.71 0.26
C VAL A 73 -15.25 3.78 1.22
N LYS A 74 -16.53 3.79 1.52
CA LYS A 74 -17.11 4.85 2.33
C LYS A 74 -16.49 4.96 3.70
N SER A 75 -16.18 3.83 4.31
CA SER A 75 -15.58 3.87 5.65
C SER A 75 -14.21 4.52 5.61
N ALA A 76 -13.44 4.32 4.54
CA ALA A 76 -12.14 4.96 4.44
C ALA A 76 -12.31 6.47 4.29
N ILE A 77 -13.25 6.88 3.45
CA ILE A 77 -13.49 8.29 3.22
C ILE A 77 -13.91 8.98 4.51
N SER A 78 -14.78 8.32 5.28
CA SER A 78 -15.22 8.89 6.55
C SER A 78 -14.14 8.93 7.61
N TYR A 79 -13.25 7.95 7.56
CA TYR A 79 -12.21 7.83 8.59
C TYR A 79 -11.08 8.83 8.41
N MET A 80 -10.77 9.15 7.16
CA MET A 80 -9.60 9.97 6.89
C MET A 80 -9.87 11.43 7.12
N PRO A 81 -8.95 12.15 7.76
CA PRO A 81 -9.17 13.57 8.02
C PRO A 81 -9.16 14.41 6.74
N THR A 82 -8.37 13.97 5.77
CA THR A 82 -8.31 14.64 4.48
C THR A 82 -8.37 13.59 3.40
N VAL A 83 -9.23 13.81 2.42
CA VAL A 83 -9.40 12.86 1.35
C VAL A 83 -8.71 13.38 0.10
N SER A 84 -7.82 12.58 -0.45
CA SER A 84 -7.09 12.94 -1.65
C SER A 84 -7.13 11.75 -2.61
N TYR A 85 -7.67 11.97 -3.79
CA TYR A 85 -7.77 10.90 -4.78
C TYR A 85 -6.56 10.92 -5.69
N GLU A 86 -6.03 9.75 -5.98
CA GLU A 86 -4.89 9.63 -6.88
C GLU A 86 -5.02 8.40 -7.71
N LEU A 87 -4.40 8.44 -8.88
CA LEU A 87 -4.37 7.28 -9.75
C LEU A 87 -3.16 6.42 -9.40
N PRO A 88 -3.35 5.12 -9.21
CA PRO A 88 -2.17 4.27 -9.01
C PRO A 88 -1.31 4.19 -10.24
N TYR A 89 -1.93 4.26 -11.42
CA TYR A 89 -1.22 4.28 -12.69
C TYR A 89 -2.19 4.77 -13.74
N ASP A 90 -1.67 5.09 -14.92
CA ASP A 90 -2.51 5.61 -15.99
C ASP A 90 -3.60 4.61 -16.36
N GLY A 91 -4.82 5.11 -16.48
CA GLY A 91 -5.94 4.28 -16.88
C GLY A 91 -6.62 3.55 -15.76
N ALA A 92 -6.10 3.64 -14.55
CA ALA A 92 -6.70 2.96 -13.42
C ALA A 92 -7.79 3.82 -12.80
N LYS A 93 -8.57 3.21 -11.92
CA LYS A 93 -9.54 3.96 -11.14
C LYS A 93 -8.84 4.68 -10.01
N GLU A 94 -9.42 5.79 -9.61
CA GLU A 94 -8.86 6.57 -8.52
C GLU A 94 -8.91 5.81 -7.21
N MET A 95 -7.91 6.03 -6.39
CA MET A 95 -7.84 5.47 -5.06
C MET A 95 -7.53 6.61 -4.10
N LEU A 96 -7.54 6.31 -2.81
CA LEU A 96 -7.28 7.34 -1.80
C LEU A 96 -5.83 7.29 -1.36
N LEU A 97 -5.18 8.44 -1.35
CA LEU A 97 -3.81 8.53 -0.88
C LEU A 97 -3.80 8.58 0.65
N VAL A 98 -3.00 7.71 1.25
CA VAL A 98 -2.83 7.69 2.70
C VAL A 98 -1.51 8.37 3.01
N GLU A 99 -1.59 9.54 3.62
CA GLU A 99 -0.39 10.29 3.96
C GLU A 99 0.13 9.97 5.35
N GLU A 100 -0.71 9.45 6.20
CA GLU A 100 -0.38 9.21 7.60
C GLU A 100 0.29 7.86 7.81
N VAL A 101 1.21 7.52 6.92
CA VAL A 101 1.83 6.20 6.98
C VAL A 101 2.75 6.03 8.17
N ASP A 102 3.16 7.13 8.79
CA ASP A 102 3.99 7.04 9.97
C ASP A 102 3.18 6.89 11.26
N SER A 103 1.86 6.83 11.16
CA SER A 103 1.02 6.61 12.33
C SER A 103 0.49 5.20 12.31
N LYS A 104 1.08 4.36 13.15
CA LYS A 104 0.67 2.98 13.24
C LYS A 104 -0.79 2.87 13.67
N GLU A 105 -1.21 3.70 14.61
CA GLU A 105 -2.58 3.69 15.07
C GLU A 105 -3.55 4.06 13.96
N PHE A 106 -3.18 5.06 13.18
CA PHE A 106 -4.06 5.49 12.10
C PHE A 106 -4.25 4.37 11.09
N LEU A 107 -3.16 3.74 10.67
CA LEU A 107 -3.25 2.67 9.67
C LEU A 107 -4.01 1.47 10.20
N THR A 108 -3.78 1.11 11.44
CA THR A 108 -4.49 -0.01 12.04
C THR A 108 -6.00 0.25 12.04
N GLY A 109 -6.39 1.45 12.46
CA GLY A 109 -7.80 1.81 12.48
C GLY A 109 -8.40 1.89 11.09
N LEU A 110 -7.65 2.44 10.14
CA LEU A 110 -8.15 2.57 8.77
C LEU A 110 -8.45 1.21 8.16
N PHE A 111 -7.50 0.29 8.23
CA PHE A 111 -7.73 -1.04 7.67
C PHE A 111 -8.89 -1.73 8.38
N HIS A 112 -8.98 -1.53 9.68
CA HIS A 112 -10.04 -2.15 10.46
C HIS A 112 -11.42 -1.68 10.00
N VAL A 113 -11.60 -0.37 9.84
CA VAL A 113 -12.92 0.13 9.44
C VAL A 113 -13.24 -0.19 7.99
N MET A 114 -12.23 -0.40 7.16
CA MET A 114 -12.46 -0.69 5.76
C MET A 114 -12.91 -2.14 5.53
N TYR A 115 -12.55 -3.03 6.43
CA TYR A 115 -12.64 -4.46 6.15
C TYR A 115 -14.01 -4.92 5.65
N ASP A 116 -15.07 -4.48 6.32
CA ASP A 116 -16.41 -4.95 5.96
C ASP A 116 -16.86 -4.48 4.59
N GLU A 117 -16.29 -3.39 4.11
CA GLU A 117 -16.70 -2.86 2.82
C GLU A 117 -15.80 -3.30 1.67
N LEU A 118 -14.74 -4.02 1.97
CA LEU A 118 -13.89 -4.50 0.91
C LEU A 118 -14.52 -5.69 0.22
N PRO A 119 -14.34 -5.80 -1.11
CA PRO A 119 -14.90 -6.95 -1.81
C PRO A 119 -14.28 -8.24 -1.32
N ALA A 120 -15.07 -9.29 -1.28
CA ALA A 120 -14.56 -10.59 -0.89
C ALA A 120 -13.51 -11.04 -1.88
N PRO A 121 -12.55 -11.87 -1.44
CA PRO A 121 -11.56 -12.39 -2.38
C PRO A 121 -12.24 -13.25 -3.41
N LYS A 122 -11.71 -13.20 -4.63
CA LYS A 122 -12.26 -14.01 -5.68
C LYS A 122 -11.99 -15.46 -5.39
N PRO A 123 -12.96 -16.33 -5.61
CA PRO A 123 -12.71 -17.75 -5.37
C PRO A 123 -11.69 -18.26 -6.35
N LYS A 124 -10.88 -19.21 -5.90
CA LYS A 124 -9.97 -19.82 -6.77
C LYS A 124 -10.68 -20.64 -7.79
N LYS A 125 -10.19 -20.63 -9.01
CA LYS A 125 -10.77 -21.46 -9.98
C LYS A 125 -10.52 -22.87 -9.62
N LYS A 126 -11.56 -23.64 -9.77
CA LYS A 126 -11.38 -25.01 -9.54
C LYS A 126 -11.06 -25.65 -10.79
N ARG A 127 -10.40 -26.57 -10.77
CA ARG A 127 -10.06 -27.12 -11.97
C ARG A 127 -10.17 -28.40 -11.96
#